data_72a962fa1e937d6d4cc09ded14f4a68b
#
_entry.id   72a962fa1e937d6d4cc09ded14f4a68b
#
_cell.length_a   1.000
_cell.length_b   1.000
_cell.length_c   1.000
_cell.angle_alpha   90.00
_cell.angle_beta   90.00
_cell.angle_gamma   90.00
#
_symmetry.space_group_name_H-M   'P 1'
#
loop_
_entity.id
_entity.type
_entity.pdbx_description
1 polymer ?
#
loop_
_entity_poly.entity_id
_entity_poly.type
_entity_poly.pdbx_seq_one_letter_code
_entity_poly.pdbx_strand_id
1 'polypeptide(L)'
;MTRLSRLTLACAACVLSLNTALAQTPSAAPATPPEAAAPEYVPKQGQQGKDVIWVPTQQALIDRMLEMAGLTEQDYLVDLGSGDGRTVITAAKRGARAHGIEYNADLVALSQRTARAEGVSDKATFEKADIFASDFSKATVVTLFLLPELNIKLRPILLDMAPGTRVVSNSFTMDEWEPDQSAGGGPECSSYYCQAHAWVVPAKLHGNWRLANGELRLEQTYQKLEGTLLRDGQQHALSEARIDGRKVAFTAGGQRYEGELRDGRLVGRV
;
A
#
# COMPACT_ATOMS: atom_id res chain seq x y z
N MET A 1 -73.91 14.56 52.55
CA MET A 1 -74.03 15.83 53.27
C MET A 1 -73.51 16.95 52.36
N THR A 2 -74.38 17.45 51.60
CA THR A 2 -75.01 18.77 51.59
C THR A 2 -74.07 19.93 51.96
N ARG A 3 -73.76 20.80 50.97
CA ARG A 3 -74.28 22.14 50.90
C ARG A 3 -73.90 22.86 49.62
N LEU A 4 -74.95 23.36 48.98
CA LEU A 4 -75.06 24.42 48.00
C LEU A 4 -74.63 25.78 48.59
N SER A 5 -74.22 26.70 47.77
CA SER A 5 -74.70 28.14 47.66
C SER A 5 -73.63 28.94 46.91
N ARG A 6 -73.84 29.82 46.10
CA ARG A 6 -74.84 30.67 45.47
C ARG A 6 -74.09 31.59 44.50
N LEU A 7 -74.70 31.84 43.44
CA LEU A 7 -74.60 32.82 42.36
C LEU A 7 -74.35 34.24 42.88
N THR A 8 -73.45 35.00 42.21
CA THR A 8 -73.62 36.44 41.98
C THR A 8 -73.05 36.84 40.62
N LEU A 9 -73.94 37.42 39.85
CA LEU A 9 -73.75 37.94 38.52
C LEU A 9 -73.24 39.38 38.65
N ALA A 10 -72.13 39.79 38.02
CA ALA A 10 -71.74 41.15 37.82
C ALA A 10 -71.33 41.37 36.36
N CYS A 11 -72.18 42.12 35.63
CA CYS A 11 -71.90 42.67 34.34
C CYS A 11 -70.81 43.75 34.41
N ALA A 12 -69.71 43.65 33.68
CA ALA A 12 -68.84 44.77 33.39
C ALA A 12 -68.54 44.76 31.88
N ALA A 13 -68.90 45.83 31.21
CA ALA A 13 -68.68 46.11 29.84
C ALA A 13 -67.17 46.24 29.54
N CYS A 14 -66.61 45.41 28.73
CA CYS A 14 -65.26 45.58 28.21
C CYS A 14 -65.27 46.19 26.81
N VAL A 15 -64.70 47.36 26.72
CA VAL A 15 -64.37 48.09 25.51
C VAL A 15 -63.32 47.28 24.71
N LEU A 16 -63.63 46.86 23.48
CA LEU A 16 -62.70 46.27 22.55
C LEU A 16 -61.82 47.35 21.95
N SER A 17 -60.55 47.44 22.39
CA SER A 17 -59.52 48.16 21.67
C SER A 17 -58.85 47.19 20.68
N LEU A 18 -59.08 47.40 19.39
CA LEU A 18 -58.35 46.73 18.30
C LEU A 18 -56.90 47.24 18.28
N ASN A 19 -55.98 46.44 18.81
CA ASN A 19 -54.57 46.61 18.51
C ASN A 19 -54.23 45.86 17.22
N THR A 20 -54.07 46.57 16.11
CA THR A 20 -53.46 46.06 14.86
C THR A 20 -51.98 45.90 15.11
N ALA A 21 -51.55 44.69 15.44
CA ALA A 21 -50.15 44.30 15.41
C ALA A 21 -49.69 44.19 13.95
N LEU A 22 -48.90 45.16 13.50
CA LEU A 22 -48.14 45.09 12.27
C LEU A 22 -47.09 43.97 12.45
N ALA A 23 -47.34 42.82 11.81
CA ALA A 23 -46.35 41.77 11.72
C ALA A 23 -45.18 42.28 10.86
N GLN A 24 -44.07 42.58 11.51
CA GLN A 24 -42.80 42.78 10.82
C GLN A 24 -42.32 41.44 10.29
N THR A 25 -42.34 41.26 8.99
CA THR A 25 -41.66 40.14 8.33
C THR A 25 -40.14 40.25 8.63
N PRO A 26 -39.47 39.18 9.13
CA PRO A 26 -38.05 39.23 9.30
C PRO A 26 -37.39 39.41 7.92
N SER A 27 -36.66 40.50 7.77
CA SER A 27 -35.81 40.71 6.58
C SER A 27 -34.79 39.60 6.50
N ALA A 28 -34.89 38.73 5.50
CA ALA A 28 -33.89 37.73 5.24
C ALA A 28 -32.56 38.43 4.96
N ALA A 29 -31.55 38.13 5.78
CA ALA A 29 -30.19 38.57 5.55
C ALA A 29 -29.74 38.09 4.15
N PRO A 30 -29.04 38.94 3.38
CA PRO A 30 -28.56 38.53 2.06
C PRO A 30 -27.71 37.29 2.20
N ALA A 31 -28.05 36.22 1.47
CA ALA A 31 -27.28 35.02 1.39
C ALA A 31 -25.86 35.39 0.90
N THR A 32 -24.85 35.07 1.70
CA THR A 32 -23.44 35.19 1.30
C THR A 32 -23.26 34.43 -0.02
N PRO A 33 -22.72 35.04 -1.08
CA PRO A 33 -22.45 34.32 -2.31
C PRO A 33 -21.60 33.09 -1.97
N PRO A 34 -21.81 31.93 -2.60
CA PRO A 34 -20.95 30.79 -2.39
C PRO A 34 -19.52 31.22 -2.70
N GLU A 35 -18.64 31.03 -1.70
CA GLU A 35 -17.21 31.26 -1.86
C GLU A 35 -16.73 30.50 -3.08
N ALA A 36 -16.13 31.22 -4.04
CA ALA A 36 -15.63 30.60 -5.27
C ALA A 36 -14.67 29.50 -4.87
N ALA A 37 -14.98 28.26 -5.25
CA ALA A 37 -14.13 27.11 -4.95
C ALA A 37 -12.71 27.42 -5.44
N ALA A 38 -11.72 27.27 -4.56
CA ALA A 38 -10.31 27.44 -4.93
C ALA A 38 -10.00 26.55 -6.15
N PRO A 39 -9.17 27.03 -7.09
CA PRO A 39 -8.83 26.26 -8.27
C PRO A 39 -8.31 24.88 -7.87
N GLU A 40 -8.81 23.84 -8.53
CA GLU A 40 -8.43 22.47 -8.24
C GLU A 40 -6.93 22.26 -8.54
N TYR A 41 -6.20 21.68 -7.60
CA TYR A 41 -4.78 21.37 -7.77
C TYR A 41 -4.58 20.36 -8.90
N VAL A 42 -3.79 20.75 -9.89
CA VAL A 42 -3.36 19.89 -11.01
C VAL A 42 -1.85 19.75 -10.98
N PRO A 43 -1.32 18.54 -10.74
CA PRO A 43 0.11 18.32 -10.67
C PRO A 43 0.75 18.47 -12.06
N LYS A 44 2.00 18.98 -12.08
CA LYS A 44 2.79 19.11 -13.31
C LYS A 44 3.92 18.08 -13.29
N GLN A 45 4.00 17.26 -14.34
CA GLN A 45 5.13 16.35 -14.50
C GLN A 45 6.46 17.11 -14.40
N GLY A 46 7.40 16.57 -13.61
CA GLY A 46 8.68 17.22 -13.31
C GLY A 46 8.61 18.24 -12.17
N GLN A 47 7.45 18.45 -11.53
CA GLN A 47 7.39 19.30 -10.35
C GLN A 47 8.23 18.73 -9.20
N GLN A 48 8.83 19.63 -8.42
CA GLN A 48 9.69 19.28 -7.32
C GLN A 48 8.90 18.55 -6.21
N GLY A 49 9.37 17.37 -5.80
CA GLY A 49 8.97 16.67 -4.58
C GLY A 49 9.96 16.91 -3.45
N LYS A 50 9.93 16.06 -2.42
CA LYS A 50 10.90 16.11 -1.31
C LYS A 50 12.30 15.69 -1.77
N ASP A 51 12.41 14.48 -2.27
CA ASP A 51 13.68 13.85 -2.66
C ASP A 51 13.75 13.54 -4.16
N VAL A 52 12.58 13.52 -4.85
CA VAL A 52 12.43 13.21 -6.28
C VAL A 52 11.47 14.19 -6.93
N ILE A 53 11.59 14.38 -8.25
CA ILE A 53 10.57 15.05 -9.05
C ILE A 53 9.37 14.11 -9.24
N TRP A 54 8.16 14.67 -9.29
CA TRP A 54 6.97 13.86 -9.57
C TRP A 54 6.90 13.48 -11.05
N VAL A 55 6.89 12.19 -11.32
CA VAL A 55 6.67 11.59 -12.65
C VAL A 55 5.61 10.50 -12.52
N PRO A 56 4.48 10.62 -13.20
CA PRO A 56 3.42 9.61 -13.10
C PRO A 56 3.81 8.31 -13.83
N THR A 57 3.61 7.16 -13.18
CA THR A 57 3.71 5.86 -13.85
C THR A 57 2.58 5.68 -14.85
N GLN A 58 2.87 5.22 -16.06
CA GLN A 58 1.84 4.94 -17.06
C GLN A 58 0.96 3.77 -16.65
N GLN A 59 -0.34 3.81 -16.98
CA GLN A 59 -1.30 2.81 -16.56
C GLN A 59 -0.90 1.39 -17.00
N ALA A 60 -0.45 1.22 -18.24
CA ALA A 60 0.00 -0.07 -18.74
C ALA A 60 1.14 -0.68 -17.90
N LEU A 61 2.05 0.16 -17.38
CA LEU A 61 3.11 -0.32 -16.50
C LEU A 61 2.59 -0.64 -15.09
N ILE A 62 1.64 0.16 -14.54
CA ILE A 62 0.97 -0.16 -13.28
C ILE A 62 0.30 -1.53 -13.38
N ASP A 63 -0.45 -1.77 -14.44
CA ASP A 63 -1.14 -3.04 -14.67
C ASP A 63 -0.14 -4.19 -14.69
N ARG A 64 1.00 -4.00 -15.37
CA ARG A 64 2.08 -4.99 -15.41
C ARG A 64 2.75 -5.20 -14.05
N MET A 65 3.00 -4.15 -13.30
CA MET A 65 3.58 -4.23 -11.95
C MET A 65 2.67 -5.03 -11.00
N LEU A 66 1.37 -4.79 -11.04
CA LEU A 66 0.40 -5.50 -10.20
C LEU A 66 0.23 -6.97 -10.63
N GLU A 67 0.34 -7.28 -11.93
CA GLU A 67 0.41 -8.65 -12.44
C GLU A 67 1.66 -9.39 -11.96
N MET A 68 2.84 -8.76 -12.07
CA MET A 68 4.11 -9.32 -11.59
C MET A 68 4.09 -9.57 -10.09
N ALA A 69 3.43 -8.69 -9.32
CA ALA A 69 3.19 -8.91 -7.90
C ALA A 69 2.19 -10.05 -7.63
N GLY A 70 1.46 -10.55 -8.61
CA GLY A 70 0.37 -11.50 -8.41
C GLY A 70 -0.68 -10.96 -7.44
N LEU A 71 -1.03 -9.65 -7.58
CA LEU A 71 -1.95 -8.97 -6.65
C LEU A 71 -3.31 -9.67 -6.61
N THR A 72 -3.81 -9.89 -5.38
CA THR A 72 -5.11 -10.48 -5.09
C THR A 72 -5.93 -9.60 -4.15
N GLU A 73 -7.21 -9.90 -3.96
CA GLU A 73 -8.10 -9.20 -3.02
C GLU A 73 -7.69 -9.36 -1.54
N GLN A 74 -6.90 -10.39 -1.21
CA GLN A 74 -6.41 -10.65 0.14
C GLN A 74 -5.16 -9.80 0.47
N ASP A 75 -4.59 -9.15 -0.52
CA ASP A 75 -3.36 -8.37 -0.34
C ASP A 75 -3.62 -7.01 0.34
N TYR A 76 -2.59 -6.57 1.03
CA TYR A 76 -2.43 -5.19 1.46
C TYR A 76 -1.23 -4.58 0.73
N LEU A 77 -1.54 -3.71 -0.23
CA LEU A 77 -0.52 -2.99 -1.01
C LEU A 77 -0.17 -1.66 -0.34
N VAL A 78 1.10 -1.34 -0.24
CA VAL A 78 1.59 0.00 0.10
C VAL A 78 2.43 0.55 -1.04
N ASP A 79 2.09 1.77 -1.50
CA ASP A 79 2.82 2.50 -2.55
C ASP A 79 3.66 3.61 -1.91
N LEU A 80 4.99 3.50 -2.03
CA LEU A 80 5.95 4.42 -1.43
C LEU A 80 6.27 5.57 -2.39
N GLY A 81 5.82 6.79 -2.04
CA GLY A 81 5.81 7.93 -2.93
C GLY A 81 4.64 7.86 -3.90
N SER A 82 3.42 7.74 -3.37
CA SER A 82 2.22 7.37 -4.17
C SER A 82 1.77 8.43 -5.18
N GLY A 83 2.35 9.63 -5.14
CA GLY A 83 2.04 10.70 -6.08
C GLY A 83 0.54 11.03 -6.12
N ASP A 84 -0.06 10.97 -7.29
CA ASP A 84 -1.50 11.20 -7.50
C ASP A 84 -2.39 9.99 -7.16
N GLY A 85 -1.82 8.93 -6.59
CA GLY A 85 -2.54 7.78 -6.07
C GLY A 85 -2.96 6.74 -7.11
N ARG A 86 -2.58 6.88 -8.38
CA ARG A 86 -3.04 6.00 -9.46
C ARG A 86 -2.75 4.52 -9.25
N THR A 87 -1.58 4.17 -8.71
CA THR A 87 -1.22 2.77 -8.39
C THR A 87 -2.13 2.20 -7.30
N VAL A 88 -2.31 2.96 -6.22
CA VAL A 88 -3.17 2.61 -5.08
C VAL A 88 -4.62 2.43 -5.52
N ILE A 89 -5.15 3.37 -6.31
CA ILE A 89 -6.51 3.34 -6.84
C ILE A 89 -6.70 2.13 -7.77
N THR A 90 -5.71 1.85 -8.63
CA THR A 90 -5.77 0.67 -9.52
C THR A 90 -5.77 -0.62 -8.71
N ALA A 91 -4.96 -0.74 -7.66
CA ALA A 91 -4.96 -1.90 -6.78
C ALA A 91 -6.30 -2.07 -6.04
N ALA A 92 -6.88 -0.97 -5.55
CA ALA A 92 -8.19 -0.98 -4.90
C ALA A 92 -9.33 -1.40 -5.85
N LYS A 93 -9.31 -0.95 -7.12
CA LYS A 93 -10.24 -1.42 -8.16
C LYS A 93 -10.13 -2.91 -8.45
N ARG A 94 -8.96 -3.51 -8.23
CA ARG A 94 -8.72 -4.97 -8.33
C ARG A 94 -9.12 -5.72 -7.06
N GLY A 95 -9.68 -5.03 -6.06
CA GLY A 95 -10.22 -5.63 -4.84
C GLY A 95 -9.27 -5.61 -3.64
N ALA A 96 -7.98 -5.35 -3.81
CA ALA A 96 -7.01 -5.29 -2.73
C ALA A 96 -7.22 -4.08 -1.81
N ARG A 97 -6.82 -4.20 -0.53
CA ARG A 97 -6.62 -3.01 0.29
C ARG A 97 -5.32 -2.35 -0.15
N ALA A 98 -5.35 -1.02 -0.29
CA ALA A 98 -4.19 -0.28 -0.76
C ALA A 98 -4.00 1.03 0.00
N HIS A 99 -2.75 1.39 0.27
CA HIS A 99 -2.38 2.59 1.00
C HIS A 99 -1.25 3.32 0.29
N GLY A 100 -1.38 4.63 0.13
CA GLY A 100 -0.37 5.49 -0.45
C GLY A 100 0.29 6.35 0.61
N ILE A 101 1.62 6.33 0.67
CA ILE A 101 2.42 7.22 1.49
C ILE A 101 3.04 8.26 0.57
N GLU A 102 2.72 9.54 0.79
CA GLU A 102 3.16 10.65 -0.05
C GLU A 102 3.54 11.86 0.82
N TYR A 103 4.66 12.51 0.49
CA TYR A 103 5.12 13.66 1.26
C TYR A 103 4.39 14.96 0.91
N ASN A 104 3.94 15.11 -0.34
CA ASN A 104 3.25 16.28 -0.82
C ASN A 104 1.75 16.26 -0.44
N ALA A 105 1.33 17.21 0.39
CA ALA A 105 -0.05 17.30 0.88
C ALA A 105 -1.08 17.50 -0.23
N ASP A 106 -0.74 18.22 -1.30
CA ASP A 106 -1.68 18.49 -2.41
C ASP A 106 -1.90 17.23 -3.25
N LEU A 107 -0.85 16.41 -3.45
CA LEU A 107 -0.96 15.10 -4.09
C LEU A 107 -1.79 14.13 -3.24
N VAL A 108 -1.62 14.12 -1.92
CA VAL A 108 -2.46 13.33 -1.00
C VAL A 108 -3.92 13.74 -1.10
N ALA A 109 -4.20 15.06 -1.07
CA ALA A 109 -5.57 15.58 -1.20
C ALA A 109 -6.19 15.23 -2.56
N LEU A 110 -5.41 15.30 -3.64
CA LEU A 110 -5.82 14.88 -4.99
C LEU A 110 -6.17 13.39 -4.99
N SER A 111 -5.27 12.53 -4.50
CA SER A 111 -5.45 11.07 -4.44
C SER A 111 -6.72 10.68 -3.68
N GLN A 112 -6.98 11.34 -2.54
CA GLN A 112 -8.20 11.11 -1.75
C GLN A 112 -9.47 11.54 -2.49
N ARG A 113 -9.43 12.67 -3.24
CA ARG A 113 -10.57 13.09 -4.08
C ARG A 113 -10.82 12.11 -5.21
N THR A 114 -9.75 11.69 -5.89
CA THR A 114 -9.83 10.72 -6.99
C THR A 114 -10.38 9.38 -6.51
N ALA A 115 -9.90 8.85 -5.37
CA ALA A 115 -10.41 7.60 -4.80
C ALA A 115 -11.91 7.66 -4.47
N ARG A 116 -12.38 8.82 -3.97
CA ARG A 116 -13.83 9.03 -3.75
C ARG A 116 -14.61 9.08 -5.06
N ALA A 117 -14.12 9.82 -6.06
CA ALA A 117 -14.75 9.91 -7.37
C ALA A 117 -14.83 8.56 -8.09
N GLU A 118 -13.82 7.71 -7.89
CA GLU A 118 -13.73 6.37 -8.46
C GLU A 118 -14.46 5.29 -7.61
N GLY A 119 -15.04 5.67 -6.46
CA GLY A 119 -15.83 4.78 -5.62
C GLY A 119 -15.00 3.70 -4.88
N VAL A 120 -13.71 3.96 -4.61
CA VAL A 120 -12.79 2.98 -3.98
C VAL A 120 -12.20 3.47 -2.66
N SER A 121 -12.73 4.53 -2.07
CA SER A 121 -12.19 5.14 -0.84
C SER A 121 -12.31 4.25 0.41
N ASP A 122 -13.06 3.17 0.36
CA ASP A 122 -13.12 2.13 1.39
C ASP A 122 -11.90 1.21 1.37
N LYS A 123 -11.22 1.09 0.23
CA LYS A 123 -10.04 0.25 0.02
C LYS A 123 -8.76 1.04 -0.26
N ALA A 124 -8.87 2.25 -0.85
CA ALA A 124 -7.75 3.14 -1.17
C ALA A 124 -7.64 4.26 -0.15
N THR A 125 -6.57 4.26 0.63
CA THR A 125 -6.28 5.27 1.65
C THR A 125 -4.95 5.94 1.38
N PHE A 126 -4.78 7.18 1.86
CA PHE A 126 -3.57 7.97 1.62
C PHE A 126 -3.22 8.78 2.85
N GLU A 127 -1.93 8.88 3.14
CA GLU A 127 -1.43 9.75 4.19
C GLU A 127 -0.25 10.62 3.73
N LYS A 128 -0.17 11.81 4.32
CA LYS A 128 1.00 12.67 4.18
C LYS A 128 2.07 12.24 5.18
N ALA A 129 3.09 11.53 4.71
CA ALA A 129 4.16 11.06 5.57
C ALA A 129 5.49 10.92 4.82
N ASP A 130 6.58 10.75 5.58
CA ASP A 130 7.88 10.37 5.06
C ASP A 130 7.97 8.84 5.01
N ILE A 131 8.25 8.28 3.83
CA ILE A 131 8.39 6.82 3.61
C ILE A 131 9.46 6.18 4.51
N PHE A 132 10.48 6.92 4.92
CA PHE A 132 11.54 6.43 5.80
C PHE A 132 11.18 6.49 7.30
N ALA A 133 10.11 7.19 7.66
CA ALA A 133 9.59 7.29 9.02
C ALA A 133 8.27 6.54 9.22
N SER A 134 7.73 5.93 8.15
CA SER A 134 6.44 5.25 8.16
C SER A 134 6.61 3.74 8.40
N ASP A 135 5.63 3.14 9.10
CA ASP A 135 5.56 1.69 9.29
C ASP A 135 4.66 1.06 8.23
N PHE A 136 5.27 0.39 7.26
CA PHE A 136 4.58 -0.40 6.24
C PHE A 136 4.90 -1.90 6.34
N SER A 137 5.40 -2.36 7.48
CA SER A 137 5.82 -3.75 7.72
C SER A 137 4.72 -4.79 7.52
N LYS A 138 3.44 -4.37 7.58
CA LYS A 138 2.27 -5.23 7.37
C LYS A 138 1.87 -5.39 5.90
N ALA A 139 2.52 -4.66 4.98
CA ALA A 139 2.23 -4.80 3.57
C ALA A 139 2.61 -6.19 3.05
N THR A 140 1.78 -6.75 2.18
CA THR A 140 2.08 -7.98 1.44
C THR A 140 2.60 -7.70 0.04
N VAL A 141 2.33 -6.48 -0.45
CA VAL A 141 2.87 -5.93 -1.70
C VAL A 141 3.35 -4.52 -1.44
N VAL A 142 4.55 -4.19 -1.91
CA VAL A 142 5.10 -2.82 -1.90
C VAL A 142 5.39 -2.41 -3.32
N THR A 143 4.91 -1.23 -3.71
CA THR A 143 5.23 -0.62 -5.00
C THR A 143 6.02 0.67 -4.80
N LEU A 144 6.91 0.99 -5.75
CA LEU A 144 7.73 2.19 -5.70
C LEU A 144 8.14 2.67 -7.10
N PHE A 145 8.23 3.98 -7.23
CA PHE A 145 8.88 4.65 -8.35
C PHE A 145 9.77 5.77 -7.80
N LEU A 146 10.93 5.38 -7.32
CA LEU A 146 11.89 6.26 -6.67
C LEU A 146 13.24 6.21 -7.38
N LEU A 147 14.15 7.13 -7.01
CA LEU A 147 15.52 7.11 -7.53
C LEU A 147 16.32 5.91 -6.97
N PRO A 148 17.38 5.45 -7.68
CA PRO A 148 18.20 4.32 -7.23
C PRO A 148 18.69 4.44 -5.80
N GLU A 149 19.15 5.64 -5.40
CA GLU A 149 19.69 5.89 -4.06
C GLU A 149 18.64 5.68 -2.97
N LEU A 150 17.37 6.01 -3.26
CA LEU A 150 16.27 5.81 -2.32
C LEU A 150 15.87 4.34 -2.23
N ASN A 151 15.91 3.61 -3.36
CA ASN A 151 15.70 2.17 -3.39
C ASN A 151 16.76 1.44 -2.54
N ILE A 152 18.04 1.80 -2.70
CA ILE A 152 19.15 1.25 -1.90
C ILE A 152 18.95 1.56 -0.42
N LYS A 153 18.50 2.75 -0.07
CA LYS A 153 18.22 3.14 1.32
C LYS A 153 17.01 2.38 1.90
N LEU A 154 16.00 2.06 1.08
CA LEU A 154 14.84 1.25 1.48
C LEU A 154 15.16 -0.26 1.57
N ARG A 155 16.13 -0.74 0.80
CA ARG A 155 16.47 -2.17 0.70
C ARG A 155 16.57 -2.90 2.06
N PRO A 156 17.31 -2.40 3.08
CA PRO A 156 17.36 -3.08 4.37
C PRO A 156 16.00 -3.15 5.07
N ILE A 157 15.16 -2.12 4.94
CA ILE A 157 13.80 -2.09 5.52
C ILE A 157 12.93 -3.14 4.82
N LEU A 158 13.00 -3.20 3.49
CA LEU A 158 12.25 -4.18 2.69
C LEU A 158 12.68 -5.62 2.98
N LEU A 159 13.98 -5.88 3.17
CA LEU A 159 14.52 -7.19 3.51
C LEU A 159 14.17 -7.65 4.95
N ASP A 160 13.72 -6.73 5.80
CA ASP A 160 13.21 -7.05 7.14
C ASP A 160 11.70 -7.30 7.18
N MET A 161 10.99 -7.11 6.06
CA MET A 161 9.57 -7.43 5.95
C MET A 161 9.32 -8.95 6.00
N ALA A 162 8.07 -9.32 6.15
CA ALA A 162 7.68 -10.74 6.19
C ALA A 162 8.14 -11.48 4.92
N PRO A 163 8.78 -12.66 5.04
CA PRO A 163 9.16 -13.46 3.89
C PRO A 163 7.95 -13.80 3.01
N GLY A 164 8.09 -13.56 1.71
CA GLY A 164 7.01 -13.67 0.74
C GLY A 164 6.33 -12.33 0.41
N THR A 165 6.67 -11.23 1.08
CA THR A 165 6.28 -9.88 0.63
C THR A 165 6.84 -9.64 -0.76
N ARG A 166 5.99 -9.16 -1.68
CA ARG A 166 6.39 -8.86 -3.06
C ARG A 166 6.66 -7.36 -3.18
N VAL A 167 7.80 -7.03 -3.75
CA VAL A 167 8.22 -5.64 -3.98
C VAL A 167 8.32 -5.43 -5.49
N VAL A 168 7.70 -4.38 -6.01
CA VAL A 168 7.77 -4.06 -7.44
C VAL A 168 8.15 -2.60 -7.63
N SER A 169 9.22 -2.37 -8.38
CA SER A 169 9.75 -1.04 -8.69
C SER A 169 9.57 -0.71 -10.16
N ASN A 170 9.14 0.51 -10.45
CA ASN A 170 9.21 1.08 -11.77
C ASN A 170 10.66 1.52 -12.05
N SER A 171 11.25 1.04 -13.14
CA SER A 171 12.52 1.40 -13.78
C SER A 171 13.80 1.20 -12.99
N PHE A 172 13.80 1.35 -11.69
CA PHE A 172 15.02 1.34 -10.90
C PHE A 172 15.13 0.09 -10.02
N THR A 173 16.34 -0.49 -10.00
CA THR A 173 16.67 -1.69 -9.23
C THR A 173 17.08 -1.37 -7.79
N MET A 174 17.48 -2.40 -7.04
CA MET A 174 18.00 -2.32 -5.68
C MET A 174 19.47 -2.71 -5.61
N ASP A 175 20.22 -2.33 -6.67
CA ASP A 175 21.65 -2.60 -6.80
C ASP A 175 21.95 -4.11 -6.69
N GLU A 176 22.77 -4.56 -5.75
CA GLU A 176 23.17 -5.95 -5.56
C GLU A 176 22.02 -6.94 -5.29
N TRP A 177 20.88 -6.46 -4.80
CA TRP A 177 19.69 -7.31 -4.71
C TRP A 177 19.03 -7.38 -6.10
N GLU A 178 19.49 -8.33 -6.89
CA GLU A 178 18.99 -8.58 -8.24
C GLU A 178 17.48 -8.93 -8.24
N PRO A 179 16.69 -8.42 -9.19
CA PRO A 179 15.28 -8.77 -9.27
C PRO A 179 15.07 -10.24 -9.63
N ASP A 180 14.03 -10.83 -9.06
CA ASP A 180 13.57 -12.17 -9.42
C ASP A 180 12.92 -12.19 -10.82
N GLN A 181 12.31 -11.06 -11.21
CA GLN A 181 11.67 -10.89 -12.51
C GLN A 181 11.80 -9.43 -12.98
N SER A 182 11.94 -9.26 -14.32
CA SER A 182 11.86 -7.95 -14.97
C SER A 182 10.98 -8.04 -16.21
N ALA A 183 10.15 -7.02 -16.45
CA ALA A 183 9.28 -6.96 -17.61
C ALA A 183 8.97 -5.53 -18.04
N GLY A 184 8.81 -5.30 -19.34
CA GLY A 184 8.31 -4.02 -19.85
C GLY A 184 6.79 -3.87 -19.71
N GLY A 185 6.32 -2.63 -19.77
CA GLY A 185 4.88 -2.29 -19.75
C GLY A 185 4.13 -2.59 -21.06
N GLY A 186 4.80 -3.18 -22.05
CA GLY A 186 4.21 -3.51 -23.35
C GLY A 186 4.12 -2.32 -24.31
N PRO A 187 3.48 -2.51 -25.47
CA PRO A 187 3.46 -1.52 -26.54
C PRO A 187 2.69 -0.23 -26.21
N GLU A 188 1.81 -0.29 -25.22
CA GLU A 188 1.04 0.87 -24.76
C GLU A 188 1.81 1.76 -23.79
N CYS A 189 2.97 1.29 -23.30
CA CYS A 189 3.84 2.07 -22.44
C CYS A 189 4.89 2.80 -23.28
N SER A 190 4.67 4.08 -23.53
CA SER A 190 5.48 4.91 -24.44
C SER A 190 6.46 5.84 -23.73
N SER A 191 6.59 5.76 -22.39
CA SER A 191 7.51 6.61 -21.63
C SER A 191 8.92 6.00 -21.58
N TYR A 192 9.91 6.82 -21.24
CA TYR A 192 11.27 6.34 -20.94
C TYR A 192 11.27 5.35 -19.76
N TYR A 193 10.31 5.51 -18.82
CA TYR A 193 10.17 4.70 -17.62
C TYR A 193 9.10 3.64 -17.82
N CYS A 194 9.44 2.57 -18.56
CA CYS A 194 8.53 1.49 -18.95
C CYS A 194 9.03 0.09 -18.59
N GLN A 195 9.92 -0.01 -17.61
CA GLN A 195 10.45 -1.29 -17.12
C GLN A 195 9.99 -1.50 -15.67
N ALA A 196 9.49 -2.68 -15.36
CA ALA A 196 9.20 -3.08 -13.98
C ALA A 196 10.18 -4.17 -13.53
N HIS A 197 10.54 -4.10 -12.25
CA HIS A 197 11.39 -5.08 -11.58
C HIS A 197 10.68 -5.58 -10.33
N ALA A 198 10.68 -6.89 -10.11
CA ALA A 198 9.99 -7.51 -8.98
C ALA A 198 10.93 -8.38 -8.15
N TRP A 199 10.74 -8.35 -6.84
CA TRP A 199 11.45 -9.15 -5.85
C TRP A 199 10.44 -9.81 -4.90
N VAL A 200 10.81 -10.97 -4.37
CA VAL A 200 10.13 -11.60 -3.25
C VAL A 200 11.06 -11.58 -2.06
N VAL A 201 10.62 -10.97 -0.95
CA VAL A 201 11.42 -10.91 0.28
C VAL A 201 11.75 -12.32 0.75
N PRO A 202 13.03 -12.71 0.80
CA PRO A 202 13.42 -14.06 1.18
C PRO A 202 13.39 -14.26 2.70
N ALA A 203 13.08 -15.46 3.16
CA ALA A 203 13.31 -15.82 4.55
C ALA A 203 14.83 -15.87 4.85
N LYS A 204 15.21 -15.61 6.10
CA LYS A 204 16.60 -15.65 6.54
C LYS A 204 16.96 -17.09 6.90
N LEU A 205 17.76 -17.74 6.05
CA LEU A 205 18.17 -19.16 6.19
C LEU A 205 19.67 -19.34 6.46
N HIS A 206 20.45 -18.26 6.52
CA HIS A 206 21.88 -18.37 6.86
C HIS A 206 22.09 -19.16 8.16
N GLY A 207 23.04 -20.09 8.16
CA GLY A 207 23.42 -20.88 9.35
C GLY A 207 23.33 -22.38 9.17
N ASN A 208 23.30 -23.10 10.27
CA ASN A 208 23.31 -24.57 10.32
C ASN A 208 21.91 -25.10 10.63
N TRP A 209 21.43 -26.02 9.80
CA TRP A 209 20.11 -26.64 9.90
C TRP A 209 20.25 -28.13 10.11
N ARG A 210 19.64 -28.65 11.17
CA ARG A 210 19.60 -30.11 11.42
C ARG A 210 18.45 -30.69 10.61
N LEU A 211 18.76 -31.69 9.79
CA LEU A 211 17.81 -32.49 9.06
C LEU A 211 17.66 -33.87 9.69
N ALA A 212 16.61 -34.65 9.29
CA ALA A 212 16.40 -35.99 9.81
C ALA A 212 17.62 -36.90 9.60
N ASN A 213 18.32 -36.77 8.47
CA ASN A 213 19.44 -37.64 8.06
C ASN A 213 20.71 -36.81 7.73
N GLY A 214 20.98 -35.71 8.47
CA GLY A 214 22.20 -34.94 8.22
C GLY A 214 22.15 -33.49 8.68
N GLU A 215 23.09 -32.71 8.21
CA GLU A 215 23.20 -31.28 8.51
C GLU A 215 23.34 -30.49 7.21
N LEU A 216 22.59 -29.39 7.14
CA LEU A 216 22.64 -28.44 6.04
C LEU A 216 23.27 -27.15 6.53
N ARG A 217 24.36 -26.72 5.93
CA ARG A 217 24.99 -25.42 6.20
C ARG A 217 24.69 -24.50 5.04
N LEU A 218 24.14 -23.32 5.32
CA LEU A 218 23.75 -22.33 4.36
C LEU A 218 24.45 -20.99 4.58
N GLU A 219 25.00 -20.45 3.53
CA GLU A 219 25.36 -19.04 3.36
C GLU A 219 24.31 -18.41 2.44
N GLN A 220 23.91 -17.18 2.77
CA GLN A 220 22.80 -16.51 2.05
C GLN A 220 23.21 -15.11 1.63
N THR A 221 23.01 -14.82 0.34
CA THR A 221 23.08 -13.48 -0.21
C THR A 221 21.75 -13.18 -0.90
N TYR A 222 20.88 -12.43 -0.23
CA TYR A 222 19.48 -12.17 -0.66
C TYR A 222 18.71 -13.49 -0.92
N GLN A 223 18.25 -13.74 -2.16
CA GLN A 223 17.56 -14.97 -2.56
C GLN A 223 18.50 -16.10 -3.01
N LYS A 224 19.82 -15.83 -3.11
CA LYS A 224 20.81 -16.81 -3.50
C LYS A 224 21.32 -17.55 -2.26
N LEU A 225 21.48 -18.86 -2.39
CA LEU A 225 21.99 -19.71 -1.33
C LEU A 225 23.22 -20.47 -1.84
N GLU A 226 24.22 -20.59 -0.96
CA GLU A 226 25.37 -21.45 -1.12
C GLU A 226 25.50 -22.32 0.12
N GLY A 227 26.24 -23.43 0.02
CA GLY A 227 26.47 -24.23 1.22
C GLY A 227 26.77 -25.70 0.93
N THR A 228 26.60 -26.50 1.98
CA THR A 228 26.90 -27.94 1.96
C THR A 228 25.84 -28.73 2.71
N LEU A 229 25.55 -29.92 2.21
CA LEU A 229 24.78 -30.95 2.89
C LEU A 229 25.69 -32.08 3.35
N LEU A 230 25.78 -32.31 4.65
CA LEU A 230 26.38 -33.51 5.23
C LEU A 230 25.29 -34.58 5.38
N ARG A 231 25.40 -35.68 4.67
CA ARG A 231 24.46 -36.80 4.72
C ARG A 231 25.22 -38.13 4.65
N ASP A 232 24.87 -39.05 5.52
CA ASP A 232 25.51 -40.41 5.61
C ASP A 232 27.04 -40.35 5.69
N GLY A 233 27.58 -39.34 6.41
CA GLY A 233 29.02 -39.11 6.55
C GLY A 233 29.70 -38.47 5.32
N GLN A 234 28.97 -38.17 4.25
CA GLN A 234 29.47 -37.53 3.03
C GLN A 234 29.01 -36.08 2.92
N GLN A 235 29.91 -35.21 2.53
CA GLN A 235 29.63 -33.80 2.31
C GLN A 235 29.40 -33.53 0.81
N HIS A 236 28.25 -32.90 0.50
CA HIS A 236 27.86 -32.54 -0.85
C HIS A 236 27.71 -31.02 -0.92
N ALA A 237 28.38 -30.41 -1.90
CA ALA A 237 28.12 -29.00 -2.23
C ALA A 237 26.72 -28.81 -2.80
N LEU A 238 26.10 -27.67 -2.48
CA LEU A 238 24.81 -27.34 -3.06
C LEU A 238 24.99 -26.77 -4.46
N SER A 239 24.04 -27.06 -5.33
CA SER A 239 23.88 -26.42 -6.65
C SER A 239 22.44 -26.01 -6.86
N GLU A 240 22.20 -25.01 -7.73
CA GLU A 240 20.86 -24.46 -8.03
C GLU A 240 20.10 -24.04 -6.75
N ALA A 241 20.84 -23.61 -5.72
CA ALA A 241 20.27 -23.31 -4.42
C ALA A 241 19.71 -21.88 -4.40
N ARG A 242 18.43 -21.76 -4.11
CA ARG A 242 17.75 -20.47 -3.99
C ARG A 242 16.58 -20.53 -3.04
N ILE A 243 16.17 -19.36 -2.57
CA ILE A 243 14.97 -19.16 -1.77
C ILE A 243 14.01 -18.20 -2.48
N ASP A 244 12.73 -18.55 -2.46
CA ASP A 244 11.61 -17.73 -2.94
C ASP A 244 10.62 -17.56 -1.78
N GLY A 245 10.61 -16.39 -1.18
CA GLY A 245 9.87 -16.14 0.04
C GLY A 245 10.28 -17.10 1.16
N ARG A 246 9.45 -18.08 1.47
CA ARG A 246 9.70 -19.13 2.48
C ARG A 246 10.12 -20.45 1.86
N LYS A 247 10.03 -20.58 0.53
CA LYS A 247 10.33 -21.83 -0.17
C LYS A 247 11.80 -21.88 -0.53
N VAL A 248 12.45 -22.98 -0.22
CA VAL A 248 13.85 -23.25 -0.55
C VAL A 248 13.94 -24.45 -1.48
N ALA A 249 14.82 -24.37 -2.44
CA ALA A 249 15.14 -25.48 -3.31
C ALA A 249 16.66 -25.52 -3.55
N PHE A 250 17.24 -26.72 -3.61
CA PHE A 250 18.63 -26.94 -3.95
C PHE A 250 18.85 -28.37 -4.45
N THR A 251 19.96 -28.62 -5.11
CA THR A 251 20.44 -29.94 -5.50
C THR A 251 21.70 -30.27 -4.72
N ALA A 252 21.82 -31.48 -4.17
CA ALA A 252 23.01 -31.98 -3.49
C ALA A 252 23.15 -33.49 -3.66
N GLY A 253 24.35 -33.99 -3.95
CA GLY A 253 24.59 -35.42 -4.18
C GLY A 253 23.71 -36.04 -5.30
N GLY A 254 23.36 -35.25 -6.31
CA GLY A 254 22.48 -35.67 -7.42
C GLY A 254 20.98 -35.74 -7.08
N GLN A 255 20.58 -35.33 -5.87
CA GLN A 255 19.18 -35.29 -5.45
C GLN A 255 18.71 -33.85 -5.32
N ARG A 256 17.44 -33.59 -5.70
CA ARG A 256 16.76 -32.29 -5.53
C ARG A 256 16.01 -32.28 -4.22
N TYR A 257 16.20 -31.21 -3.48
CA TYR A 257 15.56 -30.94 -2.19
C TYR A 257 14.65 -29.74 -2.35
N GLU A 258 13.44 -29.83 -1.81
CA GLU A 258 12.48 -28.75 -1.75
C GLU A 258 11.91 -28.66 -0.34
N GLY A 259 11.84 -27.45 0.20
CA GLY A 259 11.35 -27.23 1.54
C GLY A 259 10.74 -25.84 1.71
N GLU A 260 10.18 -25.64 2.87
CA GLU A 260 9.59 -24.37 3.27
C GLU A 260 9.96 -24.06 4.73
N LEU A 261 10.30 -22.81 5.00
CA LEU A 261 10.49 -22.34 6.37
C LEU A 261 9.13 -22.10 7.02
N ARG A 262 8.79 -22.91 8.03
CA ARG A 262 7.59 -22.79 8.86
C ARG A 262 7.97 -22.79 10.33
N ASP A 263 7.56 -21.77 11.06
CA ASP A 263 7.78 -21.65 12.52
C ASP A 263 9.23 -21.92 12.95
N GLY A 264 10.20 -21.36 12.20
CA GLY A 264 11.61 -21.53 12.46
C GLY A 264 12.18 -22.93 12.13
N ARG A 265 11.40 -23.78 11.45
CA ARG A 265 11.81 -25.12 11.00
C ARG A 265 11.79 -25.22 9.50
N LEU A 266 12.78 -25.85 8.92
CA LEU A 266 12.80 -26.21 7.52
C LEU A 266 12.06 -27.53 7.33
N VAL A 267 10.88 -27.48 6.70
CA VAL A 267 10.03 -28.64 6.43
C VAL A 267 10.05 -28.90 4.91
N GLY A 268 10.44 -30.11 4.52
CA GLY A 268 10.58 -30.39 3.09
C GLY A 268 10.62 -31.88 2.76
N ARG A 269 10.84 -32.13 1.50
CA ARG A 269 10.99 -33.45 0.90
C ARG A 269 12.23 -33.50 -0.01
N VAL A 270 12.69 -34.70 -0.25
CA VAL A 270 13.72 -35.06 -1.24
C VAL A 270 13.03 -35.56 -2.49
#